data_b33cded89103566835ac7570009e9fca
#
_entry.id   b33cded89103566835ac7570009e9fca
#
_cell.length_a   1.000
_cell.length_b   1.000
_cell.length_c   1.000
_cell.angle_alpha   90.00
_cell.angle_beta   90.00
_cell.angle_gamma   90.00
#
_symmetry.space_group_name_H-M   'P 1'
#
loop_
_entity.id
_entity.type
_entity.pdbx_description
1 polymer ?
#
loop_
_entity_poly.entity_id
_entity_poly.type
_entity_poly.pdbx_seq_one_letter_code
_entity_poly.pdbx_strand_id
1 'polypeptide(L)'
;MGLITLLGGVYGFFITLATSGISLAVTRLISSCYNEDGAGKCEYECEKRVRSILKNGITYSAIFSISASVILFVSAENIGVRLLNDGRTVISLRALALSLAPISVGSALNGYFNGVRRVYKTVFVQVLEQSVKMSLSLIILTFIMPSRVEYACLTVICAGVVSELMGLVFSVLLYYFDFKKHTKNTSTVLKTGYKTEEALKNKECDFNTLFSVAFPLGVSGYVRSLLSTIEHIAIPWGLKKSGGANPLSSYGILHGVVFPLLLFPSAVLNAFSSLLIPELSASQAKMDLSSIRKTVSSVISLSLLFSLGVSGILISYSYEIGYFLYGSEEAGEYIRILSPLIPLMYLDNSVDCMLKGLGEQMYCMRVNIIDSIISIILIFTLLPAYGIRGYVAVIFITELFNTALSLLRLIKVTKVPVPYVKWVFKPLLSIILATSLARFMFKGYLVAVLNGTSPLLKRVIVFEIALTSFAYVLLCAILGTVLTSFIKHLIKKYKNRTRV
;
A
#
# COMPACT_ATOMS: atom_id res chain seq x y z
N MET A 1 -0.02 7.56 -19.94
CA MET A 1 -0.41 6.83 -18.72
C MET A 1 -0.40 5.32 -18.93
N GLY A 2 -1.14 4.75 -19.89
CA GLY A 2 -1.23 3.30 -20.10
C GLY A 2 0.12 2.56 -20.27
N LEU A 3 1.10 3.18 -20.94
CA LEU A 3 2.44 2.61 -21.11
C LEU A 3 3.19 2.48 -19.78
N ILE A 4 3.09 3.46 -18.89
CA ILE A 4 3.71 3.44 -17.56
C ILE A 4 3.08 2.36 -16.70
N THR A 5 1.76 2.20 -16.74
CA THR A 5 1.03 1.18 -15.98
C THR A 5 1.43 -0.23 -16.41
N LEU A 6 1.58 -0.43 -17.71
CA LEU A 6 1.97 -1.69 -18.31
C LEU A 6 3.40 -2.08 -17.94
N LEU A 7 4.33 -1.12 -17.98
CA LEU A 7 5.70 -1.28 -17.48
C LEU A 7 5.72 -1.57 -15.98
N GLY A 8 4.85 -0.91 -15.21
CA GLY A 8 4.71 -1.10 -13.77
C GLY A 8 4.36 -2.53 -13.37
N GLY A 9 3.50 -3.21 -14.13
CA GLY A 9 3.14 -4.61 -13.89
C GLY A 9 4.34 -5.56 -14.01
N VAL A 10 5.11 -5.45 -15.10
CA VAL A 10 6.33 -6.25 -15.31
C VAL A 10 7.40 -5.90 -14.28
N TYR A 11 7.62 -4.61 -14.06
CA TYR A 11 8.61 -4.14 -13.09
C TYR A 11 8.30 -4.59 -11.66
N GLY A 12 7.02 -4.61 -11.26
CA GLY A 12 6.57 -5.11 -9.96
C GLY A 12 6.97 -6.57 -9.71
N PHE A 13 6.93 -7.42 -10.75
CA PHE A 13 7.44 -8.79 -10.65
C PHE A 13 8.95 -8.82 -10.36
N PHE A 14 9.73 -8.04 -11.09
CA PHE A 14 11.18 -7.99 -10.89
C PHE A 14 11.58 -7.34 -9.55
N ILE A 15 10.82 -6.35 -9.05
CA ILE A 15 10.99 -5.83 -7.69
C ILE A 15 10.77 -6.95 -6.67
N THR A 16 9.69 -7.71 -6.80
CA THR A 16 9.39 -8.82 -5.88
C THR A 16 10.47 -9.90 -5.93
N LEU A 17 10.99 -10.21 -7.12
CA LEU A 17 12.10 -11.13 -7.32
C LEU A 17 13.39 -10.62 -6.65
N ALA A 18 13.71 -9.35 -6.82
CA ALA A 18 14.90 -8.71 -6.27
C ALA A 18 14.85 -8.61 -4.74
N THR A 19 13.69 -8.26 -4.18
CA THR A 19 13.52 -8.11 -2.72
C THR A 19 13.35 -9.44 -1.99
N SER A 20 12.83 -10.47 -2.67
CA SER A 20 12.83 -11.88 -2.24
C SER A 20 12.47 -12.13 -0.76
N GLY A 21 11.48 -11.38 -0.23
CA GLY A 21 11.04 -11.55 1.17
C GLY A 21 12.04 -11.11 2.25
N ILE A 22 13.15 -10.48 1.86
CA ILE A 22 14.26 -10.13 2.76
C ILE A 22 13.85 -9.20 3.89
N SER A 23 13.02 -8.21 3.63
CA SER A 23 12.56 -7.25 4.65
C SER A 23 11.86 -7.96 5.80
N LEU A 24 10.96 -8.90 5.49
CA LEU A 24 10.22 -9.68 6.49
C LEU A 24 11.13 -10.65 7.25
N ALA A 25 12.06 -11.30 6.55
CA ALA A 25 13.02 -12.22 7.17
C ALA A 25 13.94 -11.50 8.15
N VAL A 26 14.54 -10.39 7.73
CA VAL A 26 15.39 -9.54 8.58
C VAL A 26 14.61 -9.00 9.78
N THR A 27 13.38 -8.49 9.55
CA THR A 27 12.51 -8.02 10.63
C THR A 27 12.25 -9.13 11.65
N ARG A 28 11.91 -10.33 11.20
CA ARG A 28 11.59 -11.47 12.07
C ARG A 28 12.81 -11.93 12.88
N LEU A 29 13.96 -12.08 12.23
CA LEU A 29 15.19 -12.53 12.90
C LEU A 29 15.71 -11.51 13.90
N ILE A 30 15.63 -10.21 13.58
CA ILE A 30 16.04 -9.14 14.51
C ILE A 30 15.07 -9.06 15.69
N SER A 31 13.76 -9.10 15.44
CA SER A 31 12.77 -9.04 16.53
C SER A 31 12.83 -10.25 17.45
N SER A 32 13.20 -11.45 16.96
CA SER A 32 13.43 -12.62 17.82
C SER A 32 14.64 -12.44 18.74
N CYS A 33 15.73 -11.82 18.26
CA CYS A 33 16.88 -11.51 19.11
C CYS A 33 16.49 -10.63 20.32
N TYR A 34 15.69 -9.58 20.09
CA TYR A 34 15.25 -8.69 21.18
C TYR A 34 14.23 -9.33 22.13
N ASN A 35 13.48 -10.33 21.71
CA ASN A 35 12.49 -11.00 22.56
C ASN A 35 13.11 -12.15 23.39
N GLU A 36 14.15 -12.83 22.89
CA GLU A 36 14.87 -13.89 23.60
C GLU A 36 15.70 -13.33 24.76
N ASP A 37 16.19 -12.10 24.66
CA ASP A 37 17.07 -11.44 25.64
C ASP A 37 16.32 -10.72 26.78
N GLY A 38 15.00 -10.88 26.92
CA GLY A 38 14.15 -10.29 27.97
C GLY A 38 14.53 -10.61 29.42
N ALA A 39 15.66 -11.26 29.65
CA ALA A 39 16.21 -11.66 30.95
C ALA A 39 17.65 -11.17 31.20
N GLY A 40 18.04 -9.98 30.74
CA GLY A 40 19.29 -9.34 31.19
C GLY A 40 20.59 -9.94 30.67
N LYS A 41 20.59 -10.69 29.57
CA LYS A 41 21.80 -11.20 28.93
C LYS A 41 22.26 -10.27 27.83
N CYS A 42 23.40 -9.65 28.08
CA CYS A 42 24.35 -9.00 27.18
C CYS A 42 23.78 -8.30 25.93
N GLU A 43 23.44 -7.01 26.07
CA GLU A 43 23.09 -6.09 24.97
C GLU A 43 24.11 -6.14 23.80
N TYR A 44 25.37 -6.44 24.11
CA TYR A 44 26.46 -6.59 23.14
C TYR A 44 26.34 -7.82 22.22
N GLU A 45 25.88 -8.98 22.74
CA GLU A 45 25.70 -10.19 21.92
C GLU A 45 24.53 -10.01 20.95
N CYS A 46 23.45 -9.38 21.40
CA CYS A 46 22.31 -9.04 20.56
C CYS A 46 22.74 -8.09 19.42
N GLU A 47 23.55 -7.08 19.71
CA GLU A 47 24.02 -6.12 18.69
C GLU A 47 24.93 -6.80 17.65
N LYS A 48 25.83 -7.67 18.06
CA LYS A 48 26.70 -8.46 17.14
C LYS A 48 25.85 -9.35 16.22
N ARG A 49 24.84 -10.00 16.79
CA ARG A 49 23.92 -10.88 16.05
C ARG A 49 23.07 -10.09 15.04
N VAL A 50 22.53 -8.95 15.44
CA VAL A 50 21.78 -8.02 14.57
C VAL A 50 22.66 -7.56 13.40
N ARG A 51 23.91 -7.23 13.65
CA ARG A 51 24.88 -6.85 12.61
C ARG A 51 25.16 -7.98 11.62
N SER A 52 25.31 -9.21 12.11
CA SER A 52 25.49 -10.40 11.26
C SER A 52 24.25 -10.64 10.38
N ILE A 53 23.04 -10.56 10.96
CA ILE A 53 21.78 -10.70 10.23
C ILE A 53 21.68 -9.64 9.13
N LEU A 54 21.99 -8.38 9.43
CA LEU A 54 21.91 -7.31 8.45
C LEU A 54 22.97 -7.48 7.34
N LYS A 55 24.22 -7.83 7.68
CA LYS A 55 25.27 -8.09 6.69
C LYS A 55 24.85 -9.20 5.73
N ASN A 56 24.39 -10.33 6.26
CA ASN A 56 23.91 -11.45 5.45
C ASN A 56 22.65 -11.06 4.64
N GLY A 57 21.77 -10.21 5.20
CA GLY A 57 20.63 -9.66 4.51
C GLY A 57 21.01 -8.79 3.31
N ILE A 58 22.00 -7.91 3.46
CA ILE A 58 22.50 -7.08 2.35
C ILE A 58 23.18 -7.97 1.28
N THR A 59 23.95 -8.99 1.69
CA THR A 59 24.57 -9.93 0.75
C THR A 59 23.53 -10.70 -0.05
N TYR A 60 22.48 -11.21 0.64
CA TYR A 60 21.35 -11.87 0.00
C TYR A 60 20.64 -10.93 -0.99
N SER A 61 20.33 -9.72 -0.56
CA SER A 61 19.69 -8.69 -1.39
C SER A 61 20.52 -8.37 -2.64
N ALA A 62 21.84 -8.25 -2.50
CA ALA A 62 22.75 -7.98 -3.62
C ALA A 62 22.74 -9.13 -4.65
N ILE A 63 22.80 -10.39 -4.22
CA ILE A 63 22.77 -11.56 -5.11
C ILE A 63 21.45 -11.60 -5.90
N PHE A 64 20.31 -11.52 -5.21
CA PHE A 64 19.01 -11.60 -5.87
C PHE A 64 18.70 -10.40 -6.75
N SER A 65 19.10 -9.19 -6.33
CA SER A 65 18.85 -7.98 -7.13
C SER A 65 19.73 -7.90 -8.38
N ILE A 66 21.01 -8.29 -8.29
CA ILE A 66 21.88 -8.34 -9.46
C ILE A 66 21.36 -9.38 -10.45
N SER A 67 20.98 -10.57 -9.97
CA SER A 67 20.38 -11.60 -10.84
C SER A 67 19.10 -11.10 -11.51
N ALA A 68 18.17 -10.49 -10.77
CA ALA A 68 16.94 -9.92 -11.31
C ALA A 68 17.23 -8.77 -12.30
N SER A 69 18.20 -7.90 -12.00
CA SER A 69 18.60 -6.79 -12.86
C SER A 69 19.17 -7.29 -14.20
N VAL A 70 20.09 -8.29 -14.17
CA VAL A 70 20.65 -8.89 -15.38
C VAL A 70 19.56 -9.59 -16.21
N ILE A 71 18.67 -10.37 -15.56
CA ILE A 71 17.57 -11.03 -16.26
C ILE A 71 16.66 -10.00 -16.92
N LEU A 72 16.25 -8.94 -16.23
CA LEU A 72 15.41 -7.90 -16.79
C LEU A 72 16.12 -7.16 -17.94
N PHE A 73 17.39 -6.81 -17.76
CA PHE A 73 18.17 -6.08 -18.78
C PHE A 73 18.32 -6.86 -20.08
N VAL A 74 18.66 -8.16 -19.97
CA VAL A 74 18.83 -9.05 -21.13
C VAL A 74 17.48 -9.39 -21.77
N SER A 75 16.45 -9.63 -20.97
CA SER A 75 15.12 -9.97 -21.46
C SER A 75 14.27 -8.78 -21.90
N ALA A 76 14.74 -7.53 -21.68
CA ALA A 76 13.99 -6.31 -21.95
C ALA A 76 13.47 -6.21 -23.39
N GLU A 77 14.24 -6.66 -24.37
CA GLU A 77 13.84 -6.66 -25.77
C GLU A 77 12.74 -7.68 -26.06
N ASN A 78 12.89 -8.90 -25.55
CA ASN A 78 11.86 -9.95 -25.70
C ASN A 78 10.57 -9.56 -24.98
N ILE A 79 10.68 -8.98 -23.78
CA ILE A 79 9.52 -8.51 -23.02
C ILE A 79 8.85 -7.34 -23.75
N GLY A 80 9.62 -6.32 -24.15
CA GLY A 80 9.07 -5.12 -24.79
C GLY A 80 8.43 -5.40 -26.14
N VAL A 81 9.13 -6.13 -27.03
CA VAL A 81 8.67 -6.35 -28.40
C VAL A 81 7.65 -7.48 -28.48
N ARG A 82 7.93 -8.64 -27.85
CA ARG A 82 7.07 -9.83 -28.01
C ARG A 82 5.92 -9.90 -27.02
N LEU A 83 6.15 -9.52 -25.76
CA LEU A 83 5.15 -9.66 -24.70
C LEU A 83 4.25 -8.42 -24.62
N LEU A 84 4.84 -7.21 -24.66
CA LEU A 84 4.10 -5.96 -24.58
C LEU A 84 3.66 -5.42 -25.94
N ASN A 85 4.16 -6.00 -27.05
CA ASN A 85 3.92 -5.55 -28.42
C ASN A 85 4.22 -4.06 -28.66
N ASP A 86 5.19 -3.49 -27.91
CA ASP A 86 5.59 -2.09 -28.04
C ASP A 86 7.10 -1.93 -27.82
N GLY A 87 7.86 -1.76 -28.90
CA GLY A 87 9.32 -1.60 -28.86
C GLY A 87 9.79 -0.36 -28.08
N ARG A 88 8.90 0.61 -27.84
CA ARG A 88 9.19 1.84 -27.06
C ARG A 88 9.44 1.56 -25.59
N THR A 89 9.00 0.41 -25.10
CA THR A 89 9.15 0.01 -23.69
C THR A 89 10.56 -0.50 -23.36
N VAL A 90 11.34 -0.91 -24.34
CA VAL A 90 12.66 -1.57 -24.17
C VAL A 90 13.65 -0.68 -23.38
N ILE A 91 13.79 0.59 -23.78
CA ILE A 91 14.70 1.54 -23.12
C ILE A 91 14.25 1.77 -21.67
N SER A 92 12.96 1.90 -21.48
CA SER A 92 12.34 2.08 -20.15
C SER A 92 12.58 0.87 -19.24
N LEU A 93 12.46 -0.36 -19.75
CA LEU A 93 12.74 -1.59 -18.99
C LEU A 93 14.23 -1.71 -18.61
N ARG A 94 15.14 -1.35 -19.51
CA ARG A 94 16.58 -1.31 -19.21
C ARG A 94 16.91 -0.28 -18.14
N ALA A 95 16.28 0.89 -18.16
CA ALA A 95 16.44 1.90 -17.12
C ALA A 95 15.92 1.40 -15.77
N LEU A 96 14.75 0.74 -15.75
CA LEU A 96 14.18 0.15 -14.54
C LEU A 96 15.05 -0.98 -13.94
N ALA A 97 15.80 -1.71 -14.77
CA ALA A 97 16.71 -2.74 -14.27
C ALA A 97 17.77 -2.17 -13.31
N LEU A 98 18.20 -0.93 -13.51
CA LEU A 98 19.22 -0.28 -12.65
C LEU A 98 18.71 0.03 -11.23
N SER A 99 17.39 0.23 -11.06
CA SER A 99 16.82 0.54 -9.74
C SER A 99 16.58 -0.69 -8.86
N LEU A 100 16.65 -1.90 -9.39
CA LEU A 100 16.39 -3.12 -8.61
C LEU A 100 17.40 -3.33 -7.48
N ALA A 101 18.68 -2.99 -7.71
CA ALA A 101 19.71 -3.14 -6.69
C ALA A 101 19.50 -2.17 -5.50
N PRO A 102 19.30 -0.86 -5.69
CA PRO A 102 19.03 0.05 -4.58
C PRO A 102 17.73 -0.29 -3.83
N ILE A 103 16.66 -0.71 -4.52
CA ILE A 103 15.40 -1.12 -3.88
C ILE A 103 15.62 -2.32 -2.96
N SER A 104 16.34 -3.34 -3.42
CA SER A 104 16.56 -4.57 -2.67
C SER A 104 17.43 -4.34 -1.42
N VAL A 105 18.51 -3.59 -1.54
CA VAL A 105 19.36 -3.23 -0.39
C VAL A 105 18.59 -2.33 0.58
N GLY A 106 17.84 -1.36 0.08
CA GLY A 106 16.92 -0.53 0.88
C GLY A 106 15.89 -1.37 1.63
N SER A 107 15.36 -2.43 1.01
CA SER A 107 14.43 -3.37 1.64
C SER A 107 15.04 -4.11 2.84
N ALA A 108 16.32 -4.50 2.77
CA ALA A 108 17.03 -5.11 3.90
C ALA A 108 17.22 -4.12 5.06
N LEU A 109 17.56 -2.85 4.77
CA LEU A 109 17.65 -1.79 5.78
C LEU A 109 16.30 -1.45 6.41
N ASN A 110 15.22 -1.43 5.62
CA ASN A 110 13.87 -1.28 6.12
C ASN A 110 13.49 -2.43 7.06
N GLY A 111 13.90 -3.66 6.73
CA GLY A 111 13.75 -4.82 7.62
C GLY A 111 14.46 -4.62 8.96
N TYR A 112 15.66 -4.04 8.95
CA TYR A 112 16.38 -3.68 10.17
C TYR A 112 15.62 -2.65 11.02
N PHE A 113 15.19 -1.53 10.45
CA PHE A 113 14.47 -0.50 11.19
C PHE A 113 13.15 -1.01 11.79
N ASN A 114 12.45 -1.85 11.04
CA ASN A 114 11.21 -2.49 11.51
C ASN A 114 11.49 -3.48 12.65
N GLY A 115 12.55 -4.29 12.54
CA GLY A 115 12.97 -5.25 13.56
C GLY A 115 13.38 -4.59 14.89
N VAL A 116 14.06 -3.44 14.82
CA VAL A 116 14.44 -2.61 15.99
C VAL A 116 13.28 -1.73 16.49
N ARG A 117 12.06 -1.88 15.92
CA ARG A 117 10.85 -1.09 16.25
C ARG A 117 10.99 0.42 15.98
N ARG A 118 11.85 0.82 15.03
CA ARG A 118 12.04 2.23 14.61
C ARG A 118 11.38 2.51 13.27
N VAL A 119 10.14 2.05 13.12
CA VAL A 119 9.33 2.14 11.90
C VAL A 119 9.24 3.57 11.34
N TYR A 120 9.27 4.60 12.21
CA TYR A 120 9.21 6.01 11.80
C TYR A 120 10.34 6.40 10.82
N LYS A 121 11.52 5.74 10.90
CA LYS A 121 12.64 5.99 9.96
C LYS A 121 12.33 5.45 8.57
N THR A 122 11.77 4.24 8.49
CA THR A 122 11.31 3.66 7.23
C THR A 122 10.26 4.55 6.56
N VAL A 123 9.28 5.01 7.32
CA VAL A 123 8.24 5.93 6.82
C VAL A 123 8.83 7.25 6.34
N PHE A 124 9.77 7.82 7.10
CA PHE A 124 10.43 9.07 6.71
C PHE A 124 11.19 8.94 5.38
N VAL A 125 11.94 7.86 5.19
CA VAL A 125 12.66 7.59 3.93
C VAL A 125 11.66 7.44 2.77
N GLN A 126 10.57 6.69 2.95
CA GLN A 126 9.54 6.51 1.93
C GLN A 126 8.87 7.83 1.52
N VAL A 127 8.53 8.68 2.48
CA VAL A 127 7.93 10.00 2.20
C VAL A 127 8.92 10.89 1.43
N LEU A 128 10.19 10.89 1.85
CA LEU A 128 11.25 11.66 1.18
C LEU A 128 11.46 11.17 -0.25
N GLU A 129 11.55 9.85 -0.45
CA GLU A 129 11.68 9.22 -1.77
C GLU A 129 10.52 9.59 -2.71
N GLN A 130 9.27 9.49 -2.23
CA GLN A 130 8.11 9.89 -3.03
C GLN A 130 8.11 11.40 -3.34
N SER A 131 8.51 12.23 -2.39
CA SER A 131 8.62 13.67 -2.60
C SER A 131 9.67 14.03 -3.65
N VAL A 132 10.84 13.39 -3.60
CA VAL A 132 11.91 13.55 -4.60
C VAL A 132 11.43 13.08 -5.98
N LYS A 133 10.81 11.90 -6.06
CA LYS A 133 10.26 11.35 -7.30
C LYS A 133 9.26 12.32 -7.95
N MET A 134 8.31 12.82 -7.18
CA MET A 134 7.28 13.74 -7.68
C MET A 134 7.89 15.08 -8.13
N SER A 135 8.74 15.68 -7.29
CA SER A 135 9.38 16.96 -7.61
C SER A 135 10.27 16.84 -8.85
N LEU A 136 11.09 15.80 -8.91
CA LEU A 136 12.01 15.59 -10.04
C LEU A 136 11.25 15.31 -11.34
N SER A 137 10.18 14.48 -11.27
CA SER A 137 9.31 14.22 -12.43
C SER A 137 8.67 15.51 -12.95
N LEU A 138 8.13 16.35 -12.06
CA LEU A 138 7.51 17.61 -12.44
C LEU A 138 8.53 18.59 -13.05
N ILE A 139 9.69 18.75 -12.41
CA ILE A 139 10.76 19.64 -12.89
C ILE A 139 11.19 19.22 -14.30
N ILE A 140 11.55 17.94 -14.49
CA ILE A 140 12.05 17.47 -15.78
C ILE A 140 10.97 17.59 -16.87
N LEU A 141 9.71 17.22 -16.57
CA LEU A 141 8.61 17.34 -17.53
C LEU A 141 8.34 18.80 -17.93
N THR A 142 8.49 19.74 -16.99
CA THR A 142 8.27 21.16 -17.26
C THR A 142 9.40 21.79 -18.10
N PHE A 143 10.66 21.43 -17.81
CA PHE A 143 11.82 22.02 -18.50
C PHE A 143 12.12 21.37 -19.86
N ILE A 144 11.94 20.05 -19.99
CA ILE A 144 12.33 19.33 -21.21
C ILE A 144 11.19 19.28 -22.24
N MET A 145 9.92 19.47 -21.82
CA MET A 145 8.72 19.37 -22.69
C MET A 145 8.89 18.29 -23.77
N PRO A 146 8.90 17.00 -23.41
CA PRO A 146 9.19 15.97 -24.37
C PRO A 146 8.11 15.92 -25.44
N SER A 147 8.51 16.14 -26.69
CA SER A 147 7.61 16.16 -27.86
C SER A 147 7.01 14.77 -28.16
N ARG A 148 7.56 13.70 -27.59
CA ARG A 148 7.09 12.33 -27.76
C ARG A 148 6.77 11.67 -26.43
N VAL A 149 5.70 10.90 -26.38
CA VAL A 149 5.22 10.17 -25.20
C VAL A 149 6.28 9.23 -24.61
N GLU A 150 7.16 8.69 -25.45
CA GLU A 150 8.27 7.80 -25.07
C GLU A 150 9.24 8.49 -24.11
N TYR A 151 9.66 9.71 -24.45
CA TYR A 151 10.59 10.49 -23.62
C TYR A 151 9.95 10.97 -22.32
N ALA A 152 8.63 11.27 -22.34
CA ALA A 152 7.90 11.58 -21.11
C ALA A 152 7.84 10.38 -20.17
N CYS A 153 7.61 9.17 -20.70
CA CYS A 153 7.64 7.94 -19.92
C CYS A 153 9.04 7.68 -19.34
N LEU A 154 10.08 7.79 -20.18
CA LEU A 154 11.47 7.58 -19.75
C LEU A 154 11.88 8.59 -18.65
N THR A 155 11.44 9.83 -18.77
CA THR A 155 11.69 10.89 -17.78
C THR A 155 11.15 10.51 -16.39
N VAL A 156 9.89 10.06 -16.33
CA VAL A 156 9.26 9.65 -15.06
C VAL A 156 9.99 8.44 -14.47
N ILE A 157 10.44 7.51 -15.31
CA ILE A 157 11.19 6.33 -14.88
C ILE A 157 12.57 6.72 -14.35
N CYS A 158 13.30 7.59 -15.06
CA CYS A 158 14.60 8.07 -14.60
C CYS A 158 14.50 8.83 -13.27
N ALA A 159 13.46 9.67 -13.11
CA ALA A 159 13.17 10.31 -11.83
C ALA A 159 12.92 9.27 -10.72
N GLY A 160 12.23 8.17 -11.02
CA GLY A 160 12.05 7.03 -10.12
C GLY A 160 13.39 6.40 -9.72
N VAL A 161 14.25 6.06 -10.69
CA VAL A 161 15.57 5.46 -10.43
C VAL A 161 16.43 6.36 -9.53
N VAL A 162 16.45 7.67 -9.79
CA VAL A 162 17.19 8.65 -8.95
C VAL A 162 16.60 8.72 -7.54
N SER A 163 15.29 8.70 -7.39
CA SER A 163 14.63 8.73 -6.08
C SER A 163 14.95 7.48 -5.25
N GLU A 164 15.00 6.30 -5.86
CA GLU A 164 15.38 5.03 -5.21
C GLU A 164 16.84 5.06 -4.72
N LEU A 165 17.75 5.60 -5.54
CA LEU A 165 19.14 5.78 -5.14
C LEU A 165 19.26 6.74 -3.96
N MET A 166 18.54 7.86 -3.99
CA MET A 166 18.47 8.80 -2.87
C MET A 166 17.91 8.15 -1.61
N GLY A 167 16.81 7.38 -1.73
CA GLY A 167 16.22 6.61 -0.64
C GLY A 167 17.22 5.64 0.00
N LEU A 168 18.01 4.91 -0.81
CA LEU A 168 19.07 4.05 -0.32
C LEU A 168 20.15 4.85 0.44
N VAL A 169 20.64 5.96 -0.11
CA VAL A 169 21.65 6.81 0.55
C VAL A 169 21.13 7.28 1.91
N PHE A 170 19.89 7.77 1.98
CA PHE A 170 19.28 8.19 3.25
C PHE A 170 19.13 7.04 4.24
N SER A 171 18.73 5.86 3.79
CA SER A 171 18.61 4.66 4.64
C SER A 171 19.96 4.28 5.23
N VAL A 172 21.03 4.31 4.43
CA VAL A 172 22.39 4.02 4.87
C VAL A 172 22.88 5.08 5.87
N LEU A 173 22.64 6.37 5.60
CA LEU A 173 23.00 7.45 6.53
C LEU A 173 22.27 7.30 7.88
N LEU A 174 20.97 7.01 7.87
CA LEU A 174 20.19 6.78 9.09
C LEU A 174 20.71 5.56 9.87
N TYR A 175 21.11 4.50 9.17
CA TYR A 175 21.73 3.33 9.79
C TYR A 175 23.07 3.69 10.42
N TYR A 176 23.94 4.44 9.73
CA TYR A 176 25.23 4.87 10.23
C TYR A 176 25.11 5.73 11.51
N PHE A 177 24.18 6.67 11.53
CA PHE A 177 23.92 7.48 12.73
C PHE A 177 23.39 6.67 13.90
N ASP A 178 22.53 5.69 13.64
CA ASP A 178 22.05 4.76 14.67
C ASP A 178 23.18 3.95 15.28
N PHE A 179 23.99 3.39 14.41
CA PHE A 179 25.14 2.57 14.83
C PHE A 179 26.11 3.37 15.71
N LYS A 180 26.48 4.58 15.29
CA LYS A 180 27.39 5.46 16.05
C LYS A 180 26.84 5.83 17.44
N LYS A 181 25.52 5.98 17.56
CA LYS A 181 24.86 6.28 18.84
C LYS A 181 24.88 5.09 19.81
N HIS A 182 24.69 3.87 19.31
CA HIS A 182 24.71 2.65 20.13
C HIS A 182 26.14 2.29 20.56
N THR A 183 27.10 2.30 19.65
CA THR A 183 28.50 1.99 19.99
C THR A 183 29.05 2.91 21.08
N LYS A 184 28.59 4.17 21.14
CA LYS A 184 29.01 5.12 22.18
C LYS A 184 28.44 4.78 23.57
N ASN A 185 27.24 4.21 23.63
CA ASN A 185 26.62 3.75 24.87
C ASN A 185 27.22 2.44 25.36
N THR A 186 27.50 1.50 24.46
CA THR A 186 28.06 0.18 24.79
C THR A 186 29.53 0.27 25.28
N SER A 187 30.33 1.22 24.78
CA SER A 187 31.69 1.46 25.26
C SER A 187 31.76 1.95 26.72
N THR A 188 30.68 2.51 27.23
CA THR A 188 30.55 2.94 28.62
C THR A 188 30.23 1.75 29.56
N VAL A 189 29.50 0.74 29.06
CA VAL A 189 29.12 -0.47 29.82
C VAL A 189 30.25 -1.52 29.87
N LEU A 190 31.10 -1.60 28.86
CA LEU A 190 32.24 -2.54 28.81
C LEU A 190 33.33 -2.24 29.82
N LYS A 191 33.31 -1.11 30.53
CA LYS A 191 34.25 -0.80 31.62
C LYS A 191 33.91 -1.48 32.96
N THR A 192 32.74 -2.10 33.07
CA THR A 192 32.35 -2.92 34.23
C THR A 192 32.35 -4.39 33.82
N GLY A 193 33.50 -5.04 34.10
CA GLY A 193 33.89 -6.37 33.65
C GLY A 193 32.89 -7.50 33.87
N TYR A 194 32.64 -8.26 32.85
CA TYR A 194 32.35 -9.69 32.93
C TYR A 194 32.96 -10.38 31.71
N LYS A 195 34.03 -11.15 31.99
CA LYS A 195 34.66 -12.10 31.05
C LYS A 195 33.82 -13.37 31.06
N THR A 196 33.29 -13.79 29.95
CA THR A 196 33.00 -15.20 29.65
C THR A 196 33.21 -15.44 28.16
N GLU A 197 34.43 -15.84 27.81
CA GLU A 197 34.88 -16.08 26.41
C GLU A 197 34.40 -17.42 25.82
N GLU A 198 33.88 -18.35 26.61
CA GLU A 198 33.59 -19.73 26.14
C GLU A 198 32.18 -20.01 25.65
N ALA A 199 31.19 -19.12 25.94
CA ALA A 199 29.84 -19.26 25.40
C ALA A 199 29.65 -18.64 23.98
N LEU A 200 30.67 -17.99 23.46
CA LEU A 200 30.66 -17.10 22.29
C LEU A 200 30.75 -17.80 20.93
N LYS A 201 30.95 -19.13 20.88
CA LYS A 201 31.28 -19.78 19.60
C LYS A 201 30.13 -20.28 18.74
N ASN A 202 28.87 -20.23 19.19
CA ASN A 202 27.81 -21.02 18.52
C ASN A 202 26.52 -20.31 18.07
N LYS A 203 26.47 -18.99 17.96
CA LYS A 203 25.21 -18.33 17.46
C LYS A 203 25.43 -17.10 16.57
N GLU A 204 26.39 -17.14 15.68
CA GLU A 204 26.34 -16.22 14.52
C GLU A 204 25.18 -16.68 13.61
N CYS A 205 24.34 -15.74 13.17
CA CYS A 205 23.25 -16.07 12.25
C CYS A 205 23.88 -16.39 10.88
N ASP A 206 23.97 -17.67 10.56
CA ASP A 206 24.48 -18.15 9.27
C ASP A 206 23.60 -17.66 8.12
N PHE A 207 24.22 -17.42 6.96
CA PHE A 207 23.52 -17.12 5.72
C PHE A 207 22.41 -18.14 5.42
N ASN A 208 22.67 -19.42 5.69
CA ASN A 208 21.70 -20.50 5.53
C ASN A 208 20.45 -20.33 6.39
N THR A 209 20.60 -19.83 7.62
CA THR A 209 19.46 -19.54 8.51
C THR A 209 18.60 -18.42 7.94
N LEU A 210 19.22 -17.37 7.43
CA LEU A 210 18.48 -16.27 6.78
C LEU A 210 17.80 -16.75 5.48
N PHE A 211 18.51 -17.53 4.66
CA PHE A 211 17.99 -18.10 3.43
C PHE A 211 16.76 -18.99 3.69
N SER A 212 16.84 -19.88 4.69
CA SER A 212 15.74 -20.77 5.05
C SER A 212 14.47 -20.04 5.51
N VAL A 213 14.58 -18.80 5.97
CA VAL A 213 13.43 -17.95 6.34
C VAL A 213 13.00 -17.06 5.16
N ALA A 214 13.95 -16.42 4.46
CA ALA A 214 13.66 -15.46 3.40
C ALA A 214 13.10 -16.13 2.15
N PHE A 215 13.67 -17.27 1.73
CA PHE A 215 13.30 -17.93 0.47
C PHE A 215 11.84 -18.42 0.45
N PRO A 216 11.32 -19.14 1.45
CA PRO A 216 9.91 -19.53 1.47
C PRO A 216 8.95 -18.33 1.50
N LEU A 217 9.31 -17.26 2.20
CA LEU A 217 8.54 -16.02 2.21
C LEU A 217 8.58 -15.34 0.82
N GLY A 218 9.73 -15.40 0.14
CA GLY A 218 9.89 -14.90 -1.22
C GLY A 218 9.05 -15.65 -2.24
N VAL A 219 9.05 -16.99 -2.20
CA VAL A 219 8.30 -17.84 -3.15
C VAL A 219 6.82 -17.48 -3.16
N SER A 220 6.22 -17.24 -2.01
CA SER A 220 4.81 -16.83 -1.94
C SER A 220 4.57 -15.48 -2.62
N GLY A 221 5.50 -14.53 -2.47
CA GLY A 221 5.49 -13.25 -3.15
C GLY A 221 5.65 -13.40 -4.68
N TYR A 222 6.52 -14.31 -5.11
CA TYR A 222 6.75 -14.56 -6.55
C TYR A 222 5.50 -15.06 -7.26
N VAL A 223 4.80 -16.04 -6.68
CA VAL A 223 3.55 -16.56 -7.25
C VAL A 223 2.52 -15.44 -7.40
N ARG A 224 2.31 -14.65 -6.35
CA ARG A 224 1.37 -13.52 -6.38
C ARG A 224 1.77 -12.47 -7.42
N SER A 225 3.04 -12.11 -7.46
CA SER A 225 3.54 -11.08 -8.37
C SER A 225 3.53 -11.54 -9.83
N LEU A 226 3.79 -12.82 -10.08
CA LEU A 226 3.66 -13.41 -11.42
C LEU A 226 2.21 -13.36 -11.91
N LEU A 227 1.25 -13.78 -11.07
CA LEU A 227 -0.17 -13.72 -11.40
C LEU A 227 -0.61 -12.27 -11.68
N SER A 228 -0.22 -11.32 -10.83
CA SER A 228 -0.51 -9.90 -11.04
C SER A 228 0.10 -9.37 -12.35
N THR A 229 1.31 -9.81 -12.72
CA THR A 229 1.95 -9.42 -13.98
C THR A 229 1.19 -9.98 -15.17
N ILE A 230 0.76 -11.24 -15.11
CA ILE A 230 -0.07 -11.86 -16.16
C ILE A 230 -1.38 -11.08 -16.31
N GLU A 231 -2.00 -10.69 -15.21
CA GLU A 231 -3.21 -9.88 -15.20
C GLU A 231 -3.00 -8.53 -15.89
N HIS A 232 -1.95 -7.79 -15.54
CA HIS A 232 -1.63 -6.50 -16.15
C HIS A 232 -1.34 -6.59 -17.67
N ILE A 233 -0.82 -7.72 -18.15
CA ILE A 233 -0.58 -7.97 -19.57
C ILE A 233 -1.86 -8.41 -20.28
N ALA A 234 -2.68 -9.24 -19.62
CA ALA A 234 -3.91 -9.78 -20.18
C ALA A 234 -5.00 -8.71 -20.39
N ILE A 235 -5.05 -7.67 -19.51
CA ILE A 235 -6.06 -6.62 -19.61
C ILE A 235 -5.98 -5.86 -20.93
N PRO A 236 -4.83 -5.24 -21.33
CA PRO A 236 -4.73 -4.56 -22.62
C PRO A 236 -4.99 -5.50 -23.82
N TRP A 237 -4.57 -6.76 -23.70
CA TRP A 237 -4.83 -7.75 -24.75
C TRP A 237 -6.33 -8.03 -24.91
N GLY A 238 -7.05 -8.26 -23.80
CA GLY A 238 -8.49 -8.48 -23.83
C GLY A 238 -9.27 -7.27 -24.33
N LEU A 239 -8.88 -6.06 -23.91
CA LEU A 239 -9.46 -4.81 -24.38
C LEU A 239 -9.22 -4.57 -25.88
N LYS A 240 -8.05 -4.90 -26.40
CA LYS A 240 -7.75 -4.80 -27.83
C LYS A 240 -8.62 -5.76 -28.64
N LYS A 241 -8.86 -6.97 -28.14
CA LYS A 241 -9.69 -7.98 -28.81
C LYS A 241 -11.18 -7.60 -28.85
N SER A 242 -11.67 -6.81 -27.90
CA SER A 242 -13.06 -6.32 -27.87
C SER A 242 -13.39 -5.30 -28.96
N GLY A 243 -12.42 -4.81 -29.74
CA GLY A 243 -12.63 -3.87 -30.82
C GLY A 243 -12.87 -2.41 -30.40
N GLY A 244 -12.59 -2.06 -29.15
CA GLY A 244 -12.71 -0.67 -28.65
C GLY A 244 -11.78 0.29 -29.40
N ALA A 245 -12.24 1.53 -29.63
CA ALA A 245 -11.50 2.53 -30.42
C ALA A 245 -10.12 2.90 -29.81
N ASN A 246 -10.02 2.96 -28.47
CA ASN A 246 -8.77 3.31 -27.76
C ASN A 246 -8.62 2.52 -26.44
N PRO A 247 -8.43 1.19 -26.49
CA PRO A 247 -8.45 0.35 -25.28
C PRO A 247 -7.35 0.70 -24.26
N LEU A 248 -6.19 1.13 -24.76
CA LEU A 248 -5.06 1.52 -23.91
C LEU A 248 -5.30 2.87 -23.21
N SER A 249 -6.08 3.76 -23.83
CA SER A 249 -6.47 5.05 -23.22
C SER A 249 -7.39 4.83 -22.02
N SER A 250 -8.46 4.05 -22.19
CA SER A 250 -9.42 3.74 -21.11
C SER A 250 -8.74 2.98 -19.96
N TYR A 251 -7.85 2.03 -20.26
CA TYR A 251 -7.01 1.37 -19.26
C TYR A 251 -6.12 2.37 -18.52
N GLY A 252 -5.50 3.31 -19.25
CA GLY A 252 -4.66 4.37 -18.69
C GLY A 252 -5.44 5.32 -17.79
N ILE A 253 -6.70 5.67 -18.14
CA ILE A 253 -7.57 6.49 -17.29
C ILE A 253 -7.92 5.74 -16.00
N LEU A 254 -8.29 4.48 -16.09
CA LEU A 254 -8.62 3.68 -14.92
C LEU A 254 -7.44 3.55 -13.95
N HIS A 255 -6.29 3.09 -14.43
CA HIS A 255 -5.13 2.83 -13.57
C HIS A 255 -4.28 4.06 -13.26
N GLY A 256 -4.27 5.05 -14.17
CA GLY A 256 -3.45 6.26 -14.01
C GLY A 256 -4.18 7.41 -13.31
N VAL A 257 -5.50 7.39 -13.28
CA VAL A 257 -6.33 8.50 -12.77
C VAL A 257 -7.30 8.01 -11.71
N VAL A 258 -8.18 7.07 -12.07
CA VAL A 258 -9.31 6.68 -11.21
C VAL A 258 -8.85 5.90 -9.99
N PHE A 259 -8.08 4.82 -10.15
CA PHE A 259 -7.59 4.05 -9.00
C PHE A 259 -6.73 4.86 -8.01
N PRO A 260 -5.75 5.68 -8.44
CA PRO A 260 -5.03 6.55 -7.52
C PRO A 260 -5.94 7.48 -6.72
N LEU A 261 -6.96 8.06 -7.36
CA LEU A 261 -7.94 8.90 -6.68
C LEU A 261 -8.77 8.13 -5.66
N LEU A 262 -9.28 6.95 -6.04
CA LEU A 262 -10.08 6.10 -5.16
C LEU A 262 -9.27 5.59 -3.96
N LEU A 263 -7.99 5.27 -4.17
CA LEU A 263 -7.11 4.69 -3.15
C LEU A 263 -6.38 5.73 -2.29
N PHE A 264 -6.26 6.99 -2.74
CA PHE A 264 -5.54 8.03 -2.01
C PHE A 264 -6.03 8.20 -0.55
N PRO A 265 -7.35 8.30 -0.28
CA PRO A 265 -7.82 8.44 1.09
C PRO A 265 -7.54 7.21 1.97
N SER A 266 -7.38 6.01 1.39
CA SER A 266 -7.07 4.79 2.14
C SER A 266 -5.70 4.84 2.85
N ALA A 267 -4.80 5.72 2.42
CA ALA A 267 -3.49 5.90 3.05
C ALA A 267 -3.60 6.19 4.56
N VAL A 268 -4.63 6.92 4.97
CA VAL A 268 -4.90 7.20 6.39
C VAL A 268 -5.25 5.91 7.15
N LEU A 269 -6.11 5.07 6.57
CA LEU A 269 -6.48 3.78 7.17
C LEU A 269 -5.32 2.80 7.17
N ASN A 270 -4.51 2.79 6.13
CA ASN A 270 -3.33 1.93 6.00
C ASN A 270 -2.29 2.25 7.08
N ALA A 271 -2.02 3.53 7.32
CA ALA A 271 -1.13 3.96 8.39
C ALA A 271 -1.65 3.52 9.77
N PHE A 272 -2.96 3.62 10.00
CA PHE A 272 -3.59 3.15 11.23
C PHE A 272 -3.57 1.63 11.34
N SER A 273 -3.92 0.90 10.28
CA SER A 273 -3.99 -0.56 10.25
C SER A 273 -2.63 -1.22 10.49
N SER A 274 -1.54 -0.63 10.01
CA SER A 274 -0.18 -1.14 10.22
C SER A 274 0.24 -1.14 11.69
N LEU A 275 -0.27 -0.20 12.50
CA LEU A 275 -0.03 -0.14 13.94
C LEU A 275 -0.78 -1.22 14.72
N LEU A 276 -1.83 -1.80 14.13
CA LEU A 276 -2.64 -2.83 14.79
C LEU A 276 -2.00 -4.22 14.75
N ILE A 277 -1.12 -4.47 13.78
CA ILE A 277 -0.46 -5.78 13.65
C ILE A 277 0.28 -6.18 14.94
N PRO A 278 1.19 -5.36 15.51
CA PRO A 278 1.87 -5.70 16.74
C PRO A 278 0.93 -5.72 17.97
N GLU A 279 -0.10 -4.87 18.00
CA GLU A 279 -1.08 -4.83 19.09
C GLU A 279 -1.91 -6.11 19.14
N LEU A 280 -2.42 -6.56 17.99
CA LEU A 280 -3.18 -7.81 17.89
C LEU A 280 -2.30 -9.04 18.18
N SER A 281 -1.08 -9.06 17.68
CA SER A 281 -0.12 -10.14 17.97
C SER A 281 0.19 -10.24 19.47
N ALA A 282 0.35 -9.12 20.14
CA ALA A 282 0.58 -9.08 21.58
C ALA A 282 -0.65 -9.55 22.38
N SER A 283 -1.86 -9.16 21.96
CA SER A 283 -3.12 -9.59 22.59
C SER A 283 -3.37 -11.09 22.37
N GLN A 284 -3.02 -11.60 21.20
CA GLN A 284 -3.11 -13.02 20.88
C GLN A 284 -2.14 -13.86 21.71
N ALA A 285 -0.89 -13.40 21.88
CA ALA A 285 0.09 -14.07 22.73
C ALA A 285 -0.36 -14.17 24.20
N LYS A 286 -1.15 -13.17 24.68
CA LYS A 286 -1.77 -13.17 26.01
C LYS A 286 -3.10 -13.92 26.07
N MET A 287 -3.59 -14.46 24.96
CA MET A 287 -4.91 -15.09 24.82
C MET A 287 -6.09 -14.20 25.26
N ASP A 288 -5.92 -12.86 25.18
CA ASP A 288 -6.96 -11.89 25.55
C ASP A 288 -7.95 -11.66 24.40
N LEU A 289 -8.91 -12.58 24.30
CA LEU A 289 -9.98 -12.50 23.28
C LEU A 289 -10.86 -11.26 23.43
N SER A 290 -10.98 -10.69 24.62
CA SER A 290 -11.82 -9.50 24.84
C SER A 290 -11.19 -8.27 24.22
N SER A 291 -9.89 -8.09 24.39
CA SER A 291 -9.10 -7.04 23.74
C SER A 291 -9.11 -7.17 22.23
N ILE A 292 -8.88 -8.40 21.72
CA ILE A 292 -8.92 -8.69 20.26
C ILE A 292 -10.28 -8.27 19.68
N ARG A 293 -11.39 -8.73 20.28
CA ARG A 293 -12.74 -8.40 19.79
C ARG A 293 -13.02 -6.89 19.77
N LYS A 294 -12.60 -6.20 20.81
CA LYS A 294 -12.78 -4.76 20.93
C LYS A 294 -12.00 -4.01 19.85
N THR A 295 -10.73 -4.36 19.66
CA THR A 295 -9.87 -3.75 18.64
C THR A 295 -10.42 -4.02 17.24
N VAL A 296 -10.71 -5.28 16.90
CA VAL A 296 -11.27 -5.67 15.59
C VAL A 296 -12.60 -4.97 15.30
N SER A 297 -13.53 -4.95 16.27
CA SER A 297 -14.81 -4.25 16.14
C SER A 297 -14.62 -2.74 15.88
N SER A 298 -13.69 -2.10 16.59
CA SER A 298 -13.41 -0.67 16.43
C SER A 298 -12.81 -0.37 15.04
N VAL A 299 -11.90 -1.20 14.57
CA VAL A 299 -11.24 -1.03 13.27
C VAL A 299 -12.23 -1.22 12.12
N ILE A 300 -13.00 -2.30 12.12
CA ILE A 300 -14.00 -2.55 11.07
C ILE A 300 -14.98 -1.38 11.00
N SER A 301 -15.49 -0.93 12.14
CA SER A 301 -16.47 0.14 12.15
C SER A 301 -15.89 1.49 11.75
N LEU A 302 -14.64 1.79 12.10
CA LEU A 302 -13.94 3.00 11.67
C LEU A 302 -13.64 2.96 10.15
N SER A 303 -13.18 1.81 9.65
CA SER A 303 -12.93 1.61 8.23
C SER A 303 -14.20 1.77 7.40
N LEU A 304 -15.32 1.18 7.83
CA LEU A 304 -16.60 1.33 7.15
C LEU A 304 -17.15 2.75 7.22
N LEU A 305 -17.06 3.41 8.37
CA LEU A 305 -17.48 4.80 8.52
C LEU A 305 -16.70 5.71 7.57
N PHE A 306 -15.38 5.59 7.54
CA PHE A 306 -14.54 6.41 6.69
C PHE A 306 -14.75 6.11 5.20
N SER A 307 -14.78 4.84 4.81
CA SER A 307 -14.93 4.42 3.42
C SER A 307 -16.30 4.75 2.83
N LEU A 308 -17.38 4.62 3.60
CA LEU A 308 -18.73 5.03 3.17
C LEU A 308 -18.82 6.55 2.97
N GLY A 309 -18.16 7.34 3.83
CA GLY A 309 -18.06 8.77 3.64
C GLY A 309 -17.34 9.14 2.34
N VAL A 310 -16.16 8.56 2.11
CA VAL A 310 -15.38 8.79 0.88
C VAL A 310 -16.16 8.33 -0.35
N SER A 311 -16.76 7.13 -0.31
CA SER A 311 -17.58 6.58 -1.41
C SER A 311 -18.74 7.51 -1.77
N GLY A 312 -19.51 7.96 -0.79
CA GLY A 312 -20.64 8.83 -1.03
C GLY A 312 -20.26 10.20 -1.61
N ILE A 313 -19.15 10.79 -1.15
CA ILE A 313 -18.60 12.02 -1.72
C ILE A 313 -18.17 11.79 -3.17
N LEU A 314 -17.41 10.74 -3.45
CA LEU A 314 -16.93 10.46 -4.81
C LEU A 314 -18.07 10.09 -5.78
N ILE A 315 -19.12 9.40 -5.32
CA ILE A 315 -20.32 9.16 -6.13
C ILE A 315 -21.03 10.48 -6.47
N SER A 316 -21.18 11.35 -5.46
CA SER A 316 -21.95 12.58 -5.61
C SER A 316 -21.25 13.63 -6.47
N TYR A 317 -19.93 13.71 -6.41
CA TYR A 317 -19.11 14.72 -7.10
C TYR A 317 -18.23 14.13 -8.21
N SER A 318 -18.53 12.93 -8.70
CA SER A 318 -17.71 12.18 -9.66
C SER A 318 -17.43 12.94 -10.95
N TYR A 319 -18.44 13.54 -11.55
CA TYR A 319 -18.31 14.28 -12.82
C TYR A 319 -17.53 15.58 -12.62
N GLU A 320 -17.82 16.30 -11.56
CA GLU A 320 -17.11 17.53 -11.21
C GLU A 320 -15.62 17.27 -10.96
N ILE A 321 -15.32 16.19 -10.23
CA ILE A 321 -13.93 15.78 -9.95
C ILE A 321 -13.23 15.35 -11.26
N GLY A 322 -13.90 14.52 -12.09
CA GLY A 322 -13.36 14.05 -13.36
C GLY A 322 -13.03 15.20 -14.31
N TYR A 323 -13.98 16.15 -14.44
CA TYR A 323 -13.80 17.29 -15.31
C TYR A 323 -12.75 18.29 -14.80
N PHE A 324 -12.79 18.67 -13.51
CA PHE A 324 -11.93 19.73 -12.98
C PHE A 324 -10.49 19.29 -12.67
N LEU A 325 -10.28 18.05 -12.25
CA LEU A 325 -8.94 17.57 -11.97
C LEU A 325 -8.25 17.02 -13.22
N TYR A 326 -8.99 16.38 -14.10
CA TYR A 326 -8.41 15.60 -15.19
C TYR A 326 -8.90 16.02 -16.59
N GLY A 327 -9.87 16.95 -16.69
CA GLY A 327 -10.42 17.41 -17.97
C GLY A 327 -11.12 16.29 -18.76
N SER A 328 -11.64 15.23 -18.09
CA SER A 328 -12.19 14.05 -18.72
C SER A 328 -13.53 13.66 -18.09
N GLU A 329 -14.58 13.65 -18.92
CA GLU A 329 -15.90 13.14 -18.53
C GLU A 329 -15.87 11.61 -18.33
N GLU A 330 -15.09 10.89 -19.15
CA GLU A 330 -14.89 9.44 -19.02
C GLU A 330 -14.31 9.07 -17.65
N ALA A 331 -13.36 9.87 -17.13
CA ALA A 331 -12.83 9.68 -15.78
C ALA A 331 -13.93 9.85 -14.72
N GLY A 332 -14.83 10.84 -14.90
CA GLY A 332 -15.97 11.06 -14.01
C GLY A 332 -16.93 9.87 -13.98
N GLU A 333 -17.22 9.28 -15.14
CA GLU A 333 -18.06 8.08 -15.25
C GLU A 333 -17.44 6.89 -14.50
N TYR A 334 -16.14 6.62 -14.70
CA TYR A 334 -15.46 5.53 -14.00
C TYR A 334 -15.35 5.77 -12.49
N ILE A 335 -15.11 7.00 -12.05
CA ILE A 335 -15.13 7.35 -10.62
C ILE A 335 -16.52 6.99 -10.05
N ARG A 336 -17.61 7.37 -10.71
CA ARG A 336 -18.96 7.08 -10.24
C ARG A 336 -19.26 5.60 -10.14
N ILE A 337 -18.86 4.83 -11.17
CA ILE A 337 -19.13 3.39 -11.24
C ILE A 337 -18.30 2.62 -10.20
N LEU A 338 -17.04 2.98 -9.99
CA LEU A 338 -16.14 2.25 -9.10
C LEU A 338 -16.20 2.71 -7.64
N SER A 339 -16.68 3.91 -7.35
CA SER A 339 -16.80 4.42 -5.97
C SER A 339 -17.60 3.54 -5.01
N PRO A 340 -18.65 2.80 -5.41
CA PRO A 340 -19.33 1.83 -4.54
C PRO A 340 -18.43 0.69 -4.05
N LEU A 341 -17.29 0.41 -4.69
CA LEU A 341 -16.31 -0.58 -4.24
C LEU A 341 -15.40 -0.10 -3.11
N ILE A 342 -15.30 1.21 -2.90
CA ILE A 342 -14.40 1.80 -1.89
C ILE A 342 -14.60 1.18 -0.49
N PRO A 343 -15.84 0.97 0.01
CA PRO A 343 -16.05 0.33 1.30
C PRO A 343 -15.45 -1.08 1.38
N LEU A 344 -15.50 -1.85 0.30
CA LEU A 344 -14.92 -3.18 0.22
C LEU A 344 -13.39 -3.10 0.18
N MET A 345 -12.81 -2.29 -0.70
CA MET A 345 -11.37 -2.13 -0.85
C MET A 345 -10.67 -1.66 0.43
N TYR A 346 -11.26 -0.70 1.15
CA TYR A 346 -10.67 -0.20 2.39
C TYR A 346 -10.83 -1.19 3.53
N LEU A 347 -11.97 -1.91 3.56
CA LEU A 347 -12.22 -2.95 4.54
C LEU A 347 -11.28 -4.13 4.34
N ASP A 348 -11.09 -4.60 3.10
CA ASP A 348 -10.19 -5.71 2.76
C ASP A 348 -8.77 -5.46 3.27
N ASN A 349 -8.23 -4.28 3.00
CA ASN A 349 -6.89 -3.92 3.44
C ASN A 349 -6.76 -3.91 4.98
N SER A 350 -7.77 -3.39 5.69
CA SER A 350 -7.81 -3.39 7.16
C SER A 350 -7.94 -4.80 7.72
N VAL A 351 -8.77 -5.65 7.11
CA VAL A 351 -8.98 -7.06 7.46
C VAL A 351 -7.71 -7.87 7.25
N ASP A 352 -7.02 -7.66 6.14
CA ASP A 352 -5.74 -8.31 5.82
C ASP A 352 -4.67 -7.99 6.87
N CYS A 353 -4.57 -6.73 7.30
CA CYS A 353 -3.66 -6.34 8.39
C CYS A 353 -4.02 -7.03 9.71
N MET A 354 -5.32 -7.11 10.05
CA MET A 354 -5.78 -7.77 11.27
C MET A 354 -5.52 -9.28 11.24
N LEU A 355 -5.80 -9.97 10.12
CA LEU A 355 -5.51 -11.38 9.94
C LEU A 355 -4.02 -11.68 10.04
N LYS A 356 -3.16 -10.85 9.46
CA LYS A 356 -1.70 -10.95 9.59
C LYS A 356 -1.25 -10.80 11.05
N GLY A 357 -1.84 -9.85 11.78
CA GLY A 357 -1.60 -9.68 13.22
C GLY A 357 -2.05 -10.87 14.07
N LEU A 358 -3.08 -11.59 13.63
CA LEU A 358 -3.60 -12.81 14.27
C LEU A 358 -2.93 -14.11 13.77
N GLY A 359 -1.82 -14.03 13.04
CA GLY A 359 -1.07 -15.17 12.54
C GLY A 359 -1.71 -15.92 11.36
N GLU A 360 -2.79 -15.40 10.79
CA GLU A 360 -3.53 -15.99 9.66
C GLU A 360 -2.95 -15.58 8.29
N GLN A 361 -1.67 -15.21 8.23
CA GLN A 361 -0.98 -14.74 7.03
C GLN A 361 -1.08 -15.74 5.86
N MET A 362 -0.99 -17.05 6.14
CA MET A 362 -1.09 -18.10 5.12
C MET A 362 -2.49 -18.18 4.50
N TYR A 363 -3.53 -17.87 5.27
CA TYR A 363 -4.89 -17.81 4.76
C TYR A 363 -5.05 -16.63 3.79
N CYS A 364 -4.64 -15.42 4.17
CA CYS A 364 -4.66 -14.24 3.29
C CYS A 364 -3.93 -14.51 1.98
N MET A 365 -2.76 -15.16 2.05
CA MET A 365 -1.98 -15.50 0.86
C MET A 365 -2.74 -16.45 -0.07
N ARG A 366 -3.38 -17.50 0.48
CA ARG A 366 -4.18 -18.45 -0.32
C ARG A 366 -5.36 -17.75 -1.00
N VAL A 367 -6.09 -16.91 -0.26
CA VAL A 367 -7.22 -16.14 -0.82
C VAL A 367 -6.76 -15.24 -1.94
N ASN A 368 -5.68 -14.49 -1.76
CA ASN A 368 -5.13 -13.60 -2.78
C ASN A 368 -4.65 -14.35 -4.05
N ILE A 369 -4.09 -15.56 -3.91
CA ILE A 369 -3.71 -16.40 -5.07
C ILE A 369 -4.96 -16.89 -5.83
N ILE A 370 -5.97 -17.36 -5.10
CA ILE A 370 -7.24 -17.83 -5.71
C ILE A 370 -7.93 -16.67 -6.41
N ASP A 371 -7.98 -15.50 -5.77
CA ASP A 371 -8.53 -14.27 -6.34
C ASP A 371 -7.84 -13.88 -7.65
N SER A 372 -6.51 -13.86 -7.67
CA SER A 372 -5.74 -13.58 -8.89
C SER A 372 -6.00 -14.60 -10.02
N ILE A 373 -6.18 -15.87 -9.69
CA ILE A 373 -6.52 -16.90 -10.69
C ILE A 373 -7.93 -16.66 -11.25
N ILE A 374 -8.90 -16.36 -10.38
CA ILE A 374 -10.26 -16.01 -10.79
C ILE A 374 -10.25 -14.76 -11.67
N SER A 375 -9.51 -13.72 -11.27
CA SER A 375 -9.35 -12.48 -12.04
C SER A 375 -8.84 -12.78 -13.45
N ILE A 376 -7.77 -13.56 -13.58
CA ILE A 376 -7.21 -13.92 -14.89
C ILE A 376 -8.24 -14.66 -15.76
N ILE A 377 -8.97 -15.64 -15.20
CA ILE A 377 -10.00 -16.38 -15.94
C ILE A 377 -11.11 -15.42 -16.44
N LEU A 378 -11.56 -14.53 -15.56
CA LEU A 378 -12.59 -13.55 -15.88
C LEU A 378 -12.10 -12.52 -16.91
N ILE A 379 -10.83 -12.09 -16.85
CA ILE A 379 -10.23 -11.21 -17.85
C ILE A 379 -10.27 -11.86 -19.23
N PHE A 380 -9.85 -13.12 -19.35
CA PHE A 380 -9.85 -13.81 -20.65
C PHE A 380 -11.25 -14.09 -21.21
N THR A 381 -12.28 -14.15 -20.38
CA THR A 381 -13.67 -14.42 -20.78
C THR A 381 -14.47 -13.13 -20.98
N LEU A 382 -14.46 -12.20 -20.03
CA LEU A 382 -15.33 -11.03 -20.04
C LEU A 382 -14.78 -9.83 -20.83
N LEU A 383 -13.45 -9.62 -20.84
CA LEU A 383 -12.89 -8.48 -21.55
C LEU A 383 -13.04 -8.55 -23.07
N PRO A 384 -12.78 -9.69 -23.72
CA PRO A 384 -13.00 -9.81 -25.18
C PRO A 384 -14.46 -9.62 -25.56
N ALA A 385 -15.41 -9.99 -24.69
CA ALA A 385 -16.84 -9.92 -24.95
C ALA A 385 -17.45 -8.52 -24.67
N TYR A 386 -17.04 -7.88 -23.56
CA TYR A 386 -17.68 -6.66 -23.05
C TYR A 386 -16.74 -5.46 -22.93
N GLY A 387 -15.46 -5.61 -23.34
CA GLY A 387 -14.47 -4.53 -23.28
C GLY A 387 -14.25 -3.99 -21.87
N ILE A 388 -14.22 -2.66 -21.75
CA ILE A 388 -13.95 -1.97 -20.46
C ILE A 388 -15.06 -2.23 -19.42
N ARG A 389 -16.31 -2.42 -19.84
CA ARG A 389 -17.41 -2.79 -18.92
C ARG A 389 -17.20 -4.19 -18.34
N GLY A 390 -16.66 -5.11 -19.15
CA GLY A 390 -16.23 -6.42 -18.67
C GLY A 390 -15.13 -6.32 -17.64
N TYR A 391 -14.18 -5.41 -17.82
CA TYR A 391 -13.11 -5.16 -16.84
C TYR A 391 -13.66 -4.62 -15.52
N VAL A 392 -14.58 -3.64 -15.58
CA VAL A 392 -15.27 -3.15 -14.38
C VAL A 392 -15.98 -4.29 -13.64
N ALA A 393 -16.67 -5.18 -14.36
CA ALA A 393 -17.32 -6.35 -13.75
C ALA A 393 -16.30 -7.30 -13.08
N VAL A 394 -15.14 -7.53 -13.69
CA VAL A 394 -14.06 -8.33 -13.09
C VAL A 394 -13.65 -7.73 -11.74
N ILE A 395 -13.39 -6.42 -11.68
CA ILE A 395 -13.00 -5.72 -10.44
C ILE A 395 -14.07 -5.89 -9.35
N PHE A 396 -15.37 -5.76 -9.71
CA PHE A 396 -16.46 -5.96 -8.75
C PHE A 396 -16.50 -7.38 -8.19
N ILE A 397 -16.37 -8.37 -9.05
CA ILE A 397 -16.44 -9.79 -8.67
C ILE A 397 -15.26 -10.16 -7.78
N THR A 398 -14.03 -9.81 -8.18
CA THR A 398 -12.82 -10.16 -7.44
C THR A 398 -12.77 -9.44 -6.09
N GLU A 399 -13.06 -8.14 -6.05
CA GLU A 399 -13.05 -7.38 -4.79
C GLU A 399 -14.10 -7.90 -3.79
N LEU A 400 -15.32 -8.21 -4.28
CA LEU A 400 -16.36 -8.80 -3.43
C LEU A 400 -15.95 -10.17 -2.91
N PHE A 401 -15.36 -11.02 -3.76
CA PHE A 401 -14.89 -12.35 -3.41
C PHE A 401 -13.78 -12.28 -2.34
N ASN A 402 -12.76 -11.46 -2.57
CA ASN A 402 -11.62 -11.30 -1.66
C ASN A 402 -12.06 -10.77 -0.30
N THR A 403 -12.80 -9.67 -0.29
CA THR A 403 -13.32 -9.05 0.95
C THR A 403 -14.23 -9.99 1.73
N ALA A 404 -15.12 -10.72 1.04
CA ALA A 404 -16.04 -11.65 1.70
C ALA A 404 -15.29 -12.79 2.39
N LEU A 405 -14.33 -13.44 1.73
CA LEU A 405 -13.56 -14.52 2.30
C LEU A 405 -12.69 -14.08 3.47
N SER A 406 -11.99 -12.95 3.31
CA SER A 406 -11.13 -12.38 4.36
C SER A 406 -11.96 -11.99 5.59
N LEU A 407 -13.12 -11.35 5.39
CA LEU A 407 -14.01 -10.93 6.48
C LEU A 407 -14.63 -12.14 7.19
N LEU A 408 -15.11 -13.15 6.46
CA LEU A 408 -15.63 -14.40 7.04
C LEU A 408 -14.59 -15.10 7.90
N ARG A 409 -13.34 -15.16 7.45
CA ARG A 409 -12.24 -15.73 8.24
C ARG A 409 -11.98 -14.94 9.50
N LEU A 410 -11.94 -13.63 9.42
CA LEU A 410 -11.71 -12.74 10.58
C LEU A 410 -12.82 -12.93 11.63
N ILE A 411 -14.09 -12.95 11.21
CA ILE A 411 -15.23 -13.19 12.10
C ILE A 411 -15.16 -14.57 12.74
N LYS A 412 -14.78 -15.61 11.97
CA LYS A 412 -14.64 -16.98 12.48
C LYS A 412 -13.55 -17.08 13.56
N VAL A 413 -12.39 -16.44 13.34
CA VAL A 413 -11.25 -16.48 14.26
C VAL A 413 -11.52 -15.67 15.53
N THR A 414 -12.10 -14.47 15.38
CA THR A 414 -12.27 -13.53 16.51
C THR A 414 -13.62 -13.64 17.20
N LYS A 415 -14.62 -14.24 16.54
CA LYS A 415 -16.02 -14.34 17.03
C LYS A 415 -16.59 -12.96 17.42
N VAL A 416 -16.26 -11.92 16.62
CA VAL A 416 -16.77 -10.56 16.85
C VAL A 416 -18.23 -10.47 16.40
N PRO A 417 -19.13 -9.90 17.23
CA PRO A 417 -20.50 -9.62 16.80
C PRO A 417 -20.51 -8.51 15.76
N VAL A 418 -21.32 -8.67 14.72
CA VAL A 418 -21.40 -7.74 13.59
C VAL A 418 -22.70 -6.91 13.69
N PRO A 419 -22.68 -5.73 14.30
CA PRO A 419 -23.87 -4.88 14.41
C PRO A 419 -24.08 -4.07 13.12
N TYR A 420 -24.65 -4.70 12.08
CA TYR A 420 -24.85 -4.13 10.74
C TYR A 420 -25.47 -2.74 10.75
N VAL A 421 -26.45 -2.49 11.64
CA VAL A 421 -27.13 -1.20 11.74
C VAL A 421 -26.15 -0.07 12.10
N LYS A 422 -25.25 -0.32 13.06
CA LYS A 422 -24.28 0.69 13.52
C LYS A 422 -23.13 0.88 12.55
N TRP A 423 -22.71 -0.18 11.88
CA TRP A 423 -21.50 -0.16 11.05
C TRP A 423 -21.79 0.27 9.60
N VAL A 424 -22.96 -0.09 9.07
CA VAL A 424 -23.29 0.17 7.66
C VAL A 424 -24.47 1.12 7.53
N PHE A 425 -25.61 0.79 8.12
CA PHE A 425 -26.85 1.53 7.86
C PHE A 425 -26.81 2.99 8.31
N LYS A 426 -26.31 3.26 9.55
CA LYS A 426 -26.22 4.62 10.06
C LYS A 426 -25.23 5.51 9.28
N PRO A 427 -23.97 5.08 8.98
CA PRO A 427 -23.08 5.86 8.14
C PRO A 427 -23.61 6.07 6.73
N LEU A 428 -24.26 5.06 6.12
CA LEU A 428 -24.86 5.17 4.80
C LEU A 428 -25.98 6.22 4.77
N LEU A 429 -26.88 6.18 5.74
CA LEU A 429 -27.91 7.19 5.89
C LEU A 429 -27.33 8.59 6.10
N SER A 430 -26.29 8.70 6.93
CA SER A 430 -25.62 9.98 7.20
C SER A 430 -25.02 10.59 5.94
N ILE A 431 -24.36 9.78 5.09
CA ILE A 431 -23.74 10.32 3.88
C ILE A 431 -24.79 10.69 2.81
N ILE A 432 -25.86 9.94 2.67
CA ILE A 432 -26.97 10.26 1.77
C ILE A 432 -27.62 11.58 2.19
N LEU A 433 -27.88 11.77 3.47
CA LEU A 433 -28.46 13.01 3.98
C LEU A 433 -27.50 14.19 3.82
N ALA A 434 -26.19 13.99 4.13
CA ALA A 434 -25.18 15.04 3.99
C ALA A 434 -25.03 15.51 2.54
N THR A 435 -24.93 14.57 1.60
CA THR A 435 -24.80 14.89 0.16
C THR A 435 -26.07 15.53 -0.39
N SER A 436 -27.26 15.04 0.00
CA SER A 436 -28.53 15.61 -0.42
C SER A 436 -28.71 17.04 0.10
N LEU A 437 -28.37 17.28 1.36
CA LEU A 437 -28.44 18.61 1.97
C LEU A 437 -27.48 19.60 1.30
N ALA A 438 -26.22 19.21 1.07
CA ALA A 438 -25.24 20.03 0.39
C ALA A 438 -25.68 20.36 -1.03
N ARG A 439 -26.10 19.37 -1.81
CA ARG A 439 -26.61 19.57 -3.18
C ARG A 439 -27.84 20.49 -3.21
N PHE A 440 -28.75 20.36 -2.25
CA PHE A 440 -29.93 21.24 -2.15
C PHE A 440 -29.52 22.69 -1.85
N MET A 441 -28.59 22.93 -0.93
CA MET A 441 -28.11 24.26 -0.57
C MET A 441 -27.41 24.97 -1.75
N PHE A 442 -26.65 24.23 -2.57
CA PHE A 442 -25.84 24.79 -3.66
C PHE A 442 -26.53 24.71 -5.04
N LYS A 443 -27.74 24.11 -5.15
CA LYS A 443 -28.45 23.92 -6.43
C LYS A 443 -28.64 25.23 -7.20
N GLY A 444 -29.02 26.32 -6.55
CA GLY A 444 -29.19 27.62 -7.19
C GLY A 444 -27.87 28.25 -7.68
N TYR A 445 -26.79 28.03 -6.95
CA TYR A 445 -25.48 28.56 -7.27
C TYR A 445 -24.80 27.79 -8.41
N LEU A 446 -24.97 26.46 -8.44
CA LEU A 446 -24.44 25.59 -9.48
C LEU A 446 -25.04 25.91 -10.85
N VAL A 447 -26.35 26.16 -10.92
CA VAL A 447 -27.04 26.58 -12.15
C VAL A 447 -26.54 27.93 -12.65
N ALA A 448 -26.28 28.88 -11.75
CA ALA A 448 -25.76 30.21 -12.12
C ALA A 448 -24.31 30.17 -12.61
N VAL A 449 -23.52 29.22 -12.18
CA VAL A 449 -22.08 29.13 -12.49
C VAL A 449 -21.79 28.20 -13.67
N LEU A 450 -22.67 27.23 -13.99
CA LEU A 450 -22.55 26.37 -15.19
C LEU A 450 -22.60 27.18 -16.51
N ASN A 451 -23.12 28.42 -16.47
CA ASN A 451 -23.11 29.35 -17.61
C ASN A 451 -21.82 30.12 -17.79
N GLY A 452 -20.78 29.88 -16.95
CA GLY A 452 -19.49 30.57 -17.05
C GLY A 452 -18.33 29.71 -16.52
N THR A 453 -17.32 29.52 -17.37
CA THR A 453 -16.03 28.84 -17.05
C THR A 453 -15.15 29.70 -16.13
N SER A 454 -15.57 29.98 -14.91
CA SER A 454 -14.80 30.82 -14.01
C SER A 454 -13.98 30.00 -12.98
N PRO A 455 -12.77 30.47 -12.58
CA PRO A 455 -11.99 29.84 -11.50
C PRO A 455 -12.73 29.78 -10.15
N LEU A 456 -13.80 30.56 -10.00
CA LEU A 456 -14.73 30.53 -8.89
C LEU A 456 -15.45 29.18 -8.76
N LEU A 457 -15.75 28.50 -9.88
CA LEU A 457 -16.43 27.19 -9.86
C LEU A 457 -15.62 26.13 -9.13
N LYS A 458 -14.31 26.08 -9.35
CA LYS A 458 -13.40 25.13 -8.64
C LYS A 458 -13.45 25.35 -7.13
N ARG A 459 -13.43 26.61 -6.69
CA ARG A 459 -13.46 26.95 -5.25
C ARG A 459 -14.80 26.56 -4.62
N VAL A 460 -15.92 26.75 -5.33
CA VAL A 460 -17.24 26.40 -4.84
C VAL A 460 -17.38 24.90 -4.66
N ILE A 461 -16.92 24.09 -5.63
CA ILE A 461 -16.96 22.62 -5.52
C ILE A 461 -16.10 22.11 -4.36
N VAL A 462 -14.90 22.64 -4.19
CA VAL A 462 -14.05 22.29 -3.04
C VAL A 462 -14.74 22.64 -1.72
N PHE A 463 -15.38 23.81 -1.64
CA PHE A 463 -16.13 24.23 -0.45
C PHE A 463 -17.34 23.34 -0.20
N GLU A 464 -18.09 22.97 -1.25
CA GLU A 464 -19.24 22.05 -1.17
C GLU A 464 -18.81 20.66 -0.67
N ILE A 465 -17.70 20.11 -1.17
CA ILE A 465 -17.12 18.86 -0.70
C ILE A 465 -16.70 18.96 0.77
N ALA A 466 -16.05 20.06 1.17
CA ALA A 466 -15.66 20.29 2.54
C ALA A 466 -16.86 20.37 3.49
N LEU A 467 -17.93 21.09 3.08
CA LEU A 467 -19.17 21.19 3.83
C LEU A 467 -19.88 19.84 3.94
N THR A 468 -19.92 19.07 2.85
CA THR A 468 -20.49 17.70 2.84
C THR A 468 -19.73 16.80 3.82
N SER A 469 -18.41 16.88 3.82
CA SER A 469 -17.55 16.10 4.73
C SER A 469 -17.82 16.47 6.19
N PHE A 470 -17.93 17.76 6.48
CA PHE A 470 -18.26 18.26 7.81
C PHE A 470 -19.67 17.83 8.25
N ALA A 471 -20.68 17.99 7.38
CA ALA A 471 -22.06 17.57 7.65
C ALA A 471 -22.15 16.05 7.90
N TYR A 472 -21.39 15.25 7.15
CA TYR A 472 -21.31 13.81 7.35
C TYR A 472 -20.78 13.45 8.75
N VAL A 473 -19.67 14.05 9.15
CA VAL A 473 -19.08 13.82 10.47
C VAL A 473 -20.06 14.22 11.59
N LEU A 474 -20.73 15.35 11.43
CA LEU A 474 -21.72 15.84 12.36
C LEU A 474 -22.95 14.92 12.47
N LEU A 475 -23.50 14.47 11.34
CA LEU A 475 -24.62 13.53 11.31
C LEU A 475 -24.23 12.16 11.90
N CYS A 476 -23.01 11.67 11.61
CA CYS A 476 -22.49 10.47 12.23
C CYS A 476 -22.35 10.61 13.76
N ALA A 477 -22.00 11.78 14.25
CA ALA A 477 -21.97 12.06 15.69
C ALA A 477 -23.37 12.08 16.30
N ILE A 478 -24.34 12.71 15.65
CA ILE A 478 -25.75 12.82 16.12
C ILE A 478 -26.42 11.44 16.13
N LEU A 479 -26.28 10.66 15.06
CA LEU A 479 -26.91 9.33 14.95
C LEU A 479 -26.27 8.26 15.84
N GLY A 480 -25.28 8.64 16.64
CA GLY A 480 -24.65 7.73 17.62
C GLY A 480 -23.92 6.58 16.93
N THR A 481 -23.14 6.88 15.89
CA THR A 481 -22.22 5.94 15.28
C THR A 481 -21.02 5.69 16.19
N VAL A 482 -20.13 4.81 15.77
CA VAL A 482 -18.89 4.50 16.53
C VAL A 482 -18.02 5.72 16.77
N LEU A 483 -18.17 6.76 15.96
CA LEU A 483 -17.47 8.04 16.13
C LEU A 483 -17.70 8.65 17.52
N THR A 484 -18.92 8.58 18.05
CA THR A 484 -19.25 9.07 19.40
C THR A 484 -18.53 8.31 20.49
N SER A 485 -18.37 6.99 20.35
CA SER A 485 -17.63 6.15 21.29
C SER A 485 -16.13 6.45 21.24
N PHE A 486 -15.60 6.64 20.04
CA PHE A 486 -14.19 6.98 19.80
C PHE A 486 -13.85 8.36 20.37
N ILE A 487 -14.67 9.37 20.09
CA ILE A 487 -14.50 10.74 20.62
C ILE A 487 -14.56 10.73 22.16
N LYS A 488 -15.55 10.02 22.75
CA LYS A 488 -15.64 9.88 24.22
C LYS A 488 -14.39 9.21 24.81
N HIS A 489 -13.83 8.21 24.14
CA HIS A 489 -12.60 7.54 24.58
C HIS A 489 -11.38 8.46 24.51
N LEU A 490 -11.23 9.23 23.43
CA LEU A 490 -10.17 10.22 23.28
C LEU A 490 -10.26 11.32 24.34
N ILE A 491 -11.45 11.87 24.58
CA ILE A 491 -11.68 12.90 25.60
C ILE A 491 -11.34 12.34 26.99
N LYS A 492 -11.73 11.10 27.30
CA LYS A 492 -11.41 10.45 28.58
C LYS A 492 -9.90 10.23 28.73
N LYS A 493 -9.20 9.83 27.67
CA LYS A 493 -7.74 9.63 27.65
C LYS A 493 -6.99 10.96 27.83
N TYR A 494 -7.47 12.03 27.20
CA TYR A 494 -6.91 13.37 27.34
C TYR A 494 -7.12 13.92 28.75
N LYS A 495 -8.34 13.76 29.29
CA LYS A 495 -8.68 14.21 30.66
C LYS A 495 -7.90 13.47 31.76
N ASN A 496 -7.50 12.22 31.49
CA ASN A 496 -6.65 11.46 32.40
C ASN A 496 -5.16 11.86 32.28
N ARG A 497 -4.69 12.37 31.13
CA ARG A 497 -3.32 12.89 30.93
C ARG A 497 -3.12 14.29 31.55
N THR A 498 -4.18 15.07 31.67
CA THR A 498 -4.11 16.41 32.29
C THR A 498 -4.31 16.37 33.80
N ARG A 499 -4.52 15.19 34.40
CA ARG A 499 -4.67 14.99 35.85
C ARG A 499 -3.44 14.33 36.51
N VAL A 500 -2.39 14.05 35.74
CA VAL A 500 -1.06 13.67 36.22
C VAL A 500 -0.11 14.81 35.87
#